data_aa010b56c2f285da11ae110d3e03a311
#
_entry.id   aa010b56c2f285da11ae110d3e03a311
#
_cell.length_a   1.000
_cell.length_b   1.000
_cell.length_c   1.000
_cell.angle_alpha   90.00
_cell.angle_beta   90.00
_cell.angle_gamma   90.00
#
_symmetry.space_group_name_H-M   'P 1'
#
loop_
_entity.id
_entity.type
_entity.pdbx_description
1 polymer ?
#
loop_
_entity_poly.entity_id
_entity_poly.type
_entity_poly.pdbx_seq_one_letter_code
_entity_poly.pdbx_strand_id
1 'polypeptide(L)'
;GGKYGRNSGMLTLIANNPDLKLADGETITVNMGAAHKNQAYRPLLLGTDKGIVSSLNDSDTKVVKYTDAQGNLVFTADEIKGFKTVDMSGYLSVWVPVGATDDQNVLAKSSTKAYKEGDKVYSSSAALEAQVIYEGFSNFQDFVKEDSQYTNKLIAANADLFKSWGITSFEIAPQYVSSKDGTFLDSIIENGYAFTDRYDFAMSKNNKYGSKEDLRDALKALHKQGIQVIADWVPDQLYTL
;
A
#
# COMPACT_ATOMS: atom_id res chain seq x y z
N GLY A 1 -19.16 1.02 11.60
CA GLY A 1 -20.21 1.61 10.96
C GLY A 1 -20.83 2.84 11.54
N GLY A 2 -21.60 2.76 12.64
CA GLY A 2 -22.46 3.87 13.09
C GLY A 2 -21.78 5.23 13.35
N LYS A 3 -20.50 5.24 13.68
CA LYS A 3 -19.77 6.49 13.96
C LYS A 3 -19.54 7.34 12.69
N TYR A 4 -19.43 6.70 11.53
CA TYR A 4 -19.03 7.37 10.29
C TYR A 4 -20.16 7.42 9.24
N GLY A 5 -21.34 6.97 9.58
CA GLY A 5 -22.52 6.98 8.71
C GLY A 5 -22.59 5.83 7.70
N ARG A 6 -23.64 5.87 6.90
CA ARG A 6 -23.98 4.77 5.97
C ARG A 6 -23.04 4.64 4.77
N ASN A 7 -22.35 5.71 4.38
CA ASN A 7 -21.52 5.76 3.18
C ASN A 7 -20.05 5.46 3.47
N SER A 8 -19.74 4.88 4.63
CA SER A 8 -18.38 4.55 5.04
C SER A 8 -18.25 3.09 5.43
N GLY A 9 -17.02 2.62 5.48
CA GLY A 9 -16.68 1.24 5.79
C GLY A 9 -16.52 0.36 4.55
N MET A 10 -15.92 -0.79 4.74
CA MET A 10 -15.71 -1.77 3.68
C MET A 10 -15.87 -3.18 4.24
N LEU A 11 -16.17 -4.11 3.36
CA LEU A 11 -16.10 -5.54 3.61
C LEU A 11 -15.02 -6.15 2.73
N THR A 12 -14.09 -6.89 3.31
CA THR A 12 -13.12 -7.70 2.57
C THR A 12 -13.39 -9.18 2.82
N LEU A 13 -13.52 -9.93 1.74
CA LEU A 13 -13.55 -11.39 1.76
C LEU A 13 -12.27 -11.88 1.09
N ILE A 14 -11.52 -12.73 1.78
CA ILE A 14 -10.25 -13.25 1.31
C ILE A 14 -10.09 -14.71 1.68
N ALA A 15 -9.54 -15.49 0.77
CA ALA A 15 -9.14 -16.87 1.01
C ALA A 15 -7.87 -17.19 0.21
N ASN A 16 -7.02 -18.04 0.76
CA ASN A 16 -5.74 -18.45 0.17
C ASN A 16 -5.79 -19.73 -0.66
N ASN A 17 -6.98 -20.27 -0.89
CA ASN A 17 -7.17 -21.49 -1.68
C ASN A 17 -7.60 -21.14 -3.10
N PRO A 18 -6.75 -21.36 -4.13
CA PRO A 18 -7.12 -21.11 -5.53
C PRO A 18 -8.20 -22.07 -6.06
N ASP A 19 -8.39 -23.19 -5.40
CA ASP A 19 -9.42 -24.19 -5.75
C ASP A 19 -10.67 -24.04 -4.88
N LEU A 20 -10.83 -22.91 -4.18
CA LEU A 20 -11.98 -22.63 -3.34
C LEU A 20 -13.26 -22.76 -4.17
N LYS A 21 -14.16 -23.59 -3.69
CA LYS A 21 -15.50 -23.75 -4.23
C LYS A 21 -16.44 -24.08 -3.06
N LEU A 22 -17.47 -23.29 -2.92
CA LEU A 22 -18.56 -23.62 -1.99
C LEU A 22 -19.48 -24.66 -2.64
N ALA A 23 -20.12 -25.45 -1.82
CA ALA A 23 -21.13 -26.40 -2.31
C ALA A 23 -22.36 -25.66 -2.86
N ASP A 24 -23.07 -26.29 -3.79
CA ASP A 24 -24.26 -25.70 -4.39
C ASP A 24 -25.30 -25.39 -3.31
N GLY A 25 -25.79 -24.16 -3.30
CA GLY A 25 -26.74 -23.67 -2.31
C GLY A 25 -26.11 -23.13 -1.01
N GLU A 26 -24.81 -23.31 -0.80
CA GLU A 26 -24.13 -22.65 0.32
C GLU A 26 -24.02 -21.13 0.10
N THR A 27 -24.04 -20.40 1.20
CA THR A 27 -23.92 -18.95 1.20
C THR A 27 -22.98 -18.47 2.30
N ILE A 28 -22.35 -17.33 2.07
CA ILE A 28 -21.65 -16.57 3.11
C ILE A 28 -22.51 -15.35 3.44
N THR A 29 -22.93 -15.24 4.68
CA THR A 29 -23.71 -14.09 5.17
C THR A 29 -22.84 -13.24 6.09
N VAL A 30 -22.74 -11.95 5.78
CA VAL A 30 -21.99 -10.99 6.59
C VAL A 30 -22.92 -9.90 7.08
N ASN A 31 -23.02 -9.73 8.39
CA ASN A 31 -23.81 -8.67 8.98
C ASN A 31 -23.02 -7.36 9.01
N MET A 32 -23.45 -6.40 8.21
CA MET A 32 -22.84 -5.06 8.10
C MET A 32 -23.32 -4.12 9.23
N GLY A 33 -24.26 -4.56 10.01
CA GLY A 33 -24.86 -3.81 11.11
C GLY A 33 -26.17 -3.10 10.74
N ALA A 34 -26.97 -2.81 11.74
CA ALA A 34 -28.31 -2.23 11.57
C ALA A 34 -28.32 -0.85 10.87
N ALA A 35 -27.23 -0.10 10.96
CA ALA A 35 -27.09 1.19 10.25
C ALA A 35 -27.02 1.01 8.72
N HIS A 36 -26.70 -0.18 8.25
CA HIS A 36 -26.50 -0.51 6.84
C HIS A 36 -27.64 -1.35 6.25
N LYS A 37 -28.81 -1.35 6.86
CA LYS A 37 -30.00 -2.04 6.34
C LYS A 37 -30.44 -1.46 4.98
N ASN A 38 -30.88 -2.35 4.08
CA ASN A 38 -31.38 -1.98 2.76
C ASN A 38 -30.43 -1.01 2.00
N GLN A 39 -29.14 -1.31 2.03
CA GLN A 39 -28.11 -0.48 1.44
C GLN A 39 -27.41 -1.19 0.29
N ALA A 40 -27.17 -0.46 -0.79
CA ALA A 40 -26.41 -0.93 -1.94
C ALA A 40 -24.90 -0.95 -1.65
N TYR A 41 -24.26 -2.02 -2.06
CA TYR A 41 -22.82 -2.22 -2.06
C TYR A 41 -22.32 -2.57 -3.45
N ARG A 42 -21.17 -2.11 -3.82
CA ARG A 42 -20.46 -2.46 -5.06
C ARG A 42 -19.07 -3.02 -4.75
N PRO A 43 -18.49 -3.85 -5.63
CA PRO A 43 -17.10 -4.23 -5.48
C PRO A 43 -16.19 -3.03 -5.76
N LEU A 44 -15.23 -2.79 -4.87
CA LEU A 44 -14.06 -1.94 -5.11
C LEU A 44 -12.96 -2.75 -5.80
N LEU A 45 -12.72 -3.98 -5.31
CA LEU A 45 -11.86 -4.98 -5.92
C LEU A 45 -12.63 -6.29 -6.04
N LEU A 46 -12.44 -6.98 -7.15
CA LEU A 46 -13.03 -8.29 -7.40
C LEU A 46 -12.02 -9.20 -8.09
N GLY A 47 -11.68 -10.31 -7.44
CA GLY A 47 -10.89 -11.36 -8.05
C GLY A 47 -11.70 -12.13 -9.08
N THR A 48 -11.10 -12.33 -10.25
CA THR A 48 -11.68 -13.04 -11.39
C THR A 48 -10.68 -14.03 -11.97
N ASP A 49 -11.10 -14.83 -12.93
CA ASP A 49 -10.24 -15.74 -13.70
C ASP A 49 -9.19 -14.99 -14.55
N LYS A 50 -9.31 -13.69 -14.70
CA LYS A 50 -8.40 -12.80 -15.45
C LYS A 50 -7.50 -11.95 -14.55
N GLY A 51 -7.59 -12.12 -13.23
CA GLY A 51 -6.89 -11.32 -12.23
C GLY A 51 -7.84 -10.43 -11.44
N ILE A 52 -7.28 -9.42 -10.78
CA ILE A 52 -8.03 -8.49 -9.93
C ILE A 52 -8.59 -7.35 -10.80
N VAL A 53 -9.89 -7.17 -10.74
CA VAL A 53 -10.59 -6.04 -11.36
C VAL A 53 -10.88 -4.99 -10.29
N SER A 54 -10.51 -3.74 -10.53
CA SER A 54 -10.82 -2.60 -9.66
C SER A 54 -11.95 -1.76 -10.25
N SER A 55 -12.83 -1.27 -9.36
CA SER A 55 -13.93 -0.35 -9.68
C SER A 55 -13.87 0.79 -8.68
N LEU A 56 -13.08 1.81 -8.97
CA LEU A 56 -12.80 2.90 -8.05
C LEU A 56 -14.00 3.82 -7.84
N ASN A 57 -14.86 3.95 -8.86
CA ASN A 57 -16.06 4.77 -8.82
C ASN A 57 -17.33 3.93 -8.96
N ASP A 58 -18.47 4.46 -8.53
CA ASP A 58 -19.76 3.79 -8.67
C ASP A 58 -20.12 3.47 -10.15
N SER A 59 -19.65 4.28 -11.09
CA SER A 59 -19.87 4.11 -12.52
C SER A 59 -19.05 2.98 -13.14
N ASP A 60 -18.00 2.49 -12.48
CA ASP A 60 -17.05 1.53 -13.05
C ASP A 60 -17.61 0.11 -13.12
N THR A 61 -18.68 -0.16 -12.39
CA THR A 61 -19.33 -1.48 -12.36
C THR A 61 -20.85 -1.36 -12.26
N LYS A 62 -21.54 -2.34 -12.86
CA LYS A 62 -22.97 -2.55 -12.67
C LYS A 62 -23.29 -3.62 -11.63
N VAL A 63 -22.27 -4.25 -11.07
CA VAL A 63 -22.45 -5.25 -10.01
C VAL A 63 -22.78 -4.53 -8.71
N VAL A 64 -24.00 -4.77 -8.21
CA VAL A 64 -24.50 -4.18 -6.97
C VAL A 64 -25.17 -5.28 -6.17
N LYS A 65 -24.89 -5.31 -4.86
CA LYS A 65 -25.58 -6.16 -3.88
C LYS A 65 -26.28 -5.28 -2.86
N TYR A 66 -27.34 -5.79 -2.28
CA TYR A 66 -28.10 -5.07 -1.26
C TYR A 66 -28.07 -5.85 0.05
N THR A 67 -27.84 -5.14 1.14
CA THR A 67 -28.12 -5.70 2.46
C THR A 67 -29.63 -5.82 2.67
N ASP A 68 -30.01 -6.81 3.46
CA ASP A 68 -31.40 -6.98 3.89
C ASP A 68 -31.84 -5.98 4.99
N ALA A 69 -33.03 -6.14 5.52
CA ALA A 69 -33.61 -5.32 6.59
C ALA A 69 -32.82 -5.42 7.92
N GLN A 70 -32.03 -6.47 8.10
CA GLN A 70 -31.16 -6.71 9.25
C GLN A 70 -29.73 -6.23 9.02
N GLY A 71 -29.40 -5.77 7.81
CA GLY A 71 -28.05 -5.33 7.41
C GLY A 71 -27.15 -6.48 6.98
N ASN A 72 -27.68 -7.63 6.57
CA ASN A 72 -26.90 -8.75 6.10
C ASN A 72 -26.63 -8.63 4.59
N LEU A 73 -25.39 -8.81 4.21
CA LEU A 73 -24.93 -8.99 2.83
C LEU A 73 -24.68 -10.47 2.57
N VAL A 74 -25.31 -11.03 1.56
CA VAL A 74 -25.25 -12.48 1.27
C VAL A 74 -24.51 -12.73 -0.02
N PHE A 75 -23.57 -13.67 0.00
CA PHE A 75 -22.79 -14.14 -1.15
C PHE A 75 -23.13 -15.60 -1.41
N THR A 76 -23.45 -15.91 -2.65
CA THR A 76 -23.77 -17.28 -3.10
C THR A 76 -22.51 -18.05 -3.49
N ALA A 77 -22.65 -19.36 -3.63
CA ALA A 77 -21.56 -20.23 -4.06
C ALA A 77 -20.96 -19.81 -5.41
N ASP A 78 -21.75 -19.30 -6.32
CA ASP A 78 -21.28 -18.82 -7.63
C ASP A 78 -20.41 -17.57 -7.55
N GLU A 79 -20.56 -16.77 -6.51
CA GLU A 79 -19.82 -15.53 -6.30
C GLU A 79 -18.49 -15.74 -5.57
N ILE A 80 -18.34 -16.85 -4.86
CA ILE A 80 -17.15 -17.16 -4.05
C ILE A 80 -16.38 -18.31 -4.70
N LYS A 81 -15.42 -17.96 -5.54
CA LYS A 81 -14.55 -18.92 -6.24
C LYS A 81 -13.10 -18.50 -6.11
N GLY A 82 -12.22 -19.49 -5.85
CA GLY A 82 -10.79 -19.30 -5.94
C GLY A 82 -10.33 -19.22 -7.40
N PHE A 83 -9.24 -18.50 -7.62
CA PHE A 83 -8.57 -18.38 -8.92
C PHE A 83 -7.06 -18.43 -8.72
N LYS A 84 -6.36 -18.87 -9.77
CA LYS A 84 -4.91 -18.78 -9.86
C LYS A 84 -4.54 -17.96 -11.08
N THR A 85 -4.10 -16.74 -10.84
CA THR A 85 -3.69 -15.77 -11.87
C THR A 85 -2.31 -15.22 -11.54
N VAL A 86 -1.80 -14.29 -12.35
CA VAL A 86 -0.53 -13.59 -12.06
C VAL A 86 -0.64 -12.76 -10.78
N ASP A 87 -1.80 -12.15 -10.55
CA ASP A 87 -2.01 -11.20 -9.46
C ASP A 87 -2.48 -11.87 -8.16
N MET A 88 -3.03 -13.10 -8.24
CA MET A 88 -3.78 -13.68 -7.15
C MET A 88 -3.75 -15.21 -7.17
N SER A 89 -3.60 -15.81 -5.99
CA SER A 89 -3.83 -17.25 -5.77
C SER A 89 -4.79 -17.41 -4.61
N GLY A 90 -6.07 -17.63 -4.92
CA GLY A 90 -7.15 -17.72 -3.92
C GLY A 90 -8.37 -16.91 -4.34
N TYR A 91 -9.05 -16.31 -3.37
CA TYR A 91 -10.21 -15.44 -3.57
C TYR A 91 -9.98 -14.09 -2.90
N LEU A 92 -10.35 -13.02 -3.57
CA LEU A 92 -10.37 -11.66 -3.04
C LEU A 92 -11.60 -10.92 -3.55
N SER A 93 -12.34 -10.30 -2.64
CA SER A 93 -13.27 -9.23 -3.00
C SER A 93 -13.31 -8.17 -1.90
N VAL A 94 -13.43 -6.92 -2.31
CA VAL A 94 -13.59 -5.77 -1.41
C VAL A 94 -14.83 -5.01 -1.83
N TRP A 95 -15.76 -4.80 -0.90
CA TRP A 95 -17.05 -4.18 -1.15
C TRP A 95 -17.20 -2.91 -0.36
N VAL A 96 -17.72 -1.87 -1.00
CA VAL A 96 -17.97 -0.56 -0.40
C VAL A 96 -19.42 -0.13 -0.63
N PRO A 97 -20.01 0.71 0.24
CA PRO A 97 -21.32 1.28 -0.02
C PRO A 97 -21.35 2.07 -1.34
N VAL A 98 -22.41 1.93 -2.11
CA VAL A 98 -22.67 2.83 -3.25
C VAL A 98 -22.86 4.25 -2.71
N GLY A 99 -22.27 5.24 -3.37
CA GLY A 99 -22.21 6.62 -2.90
C GLY A 99 -21.16 6.87 -1.82
N ALA A 100 -20.31 5.87 -1.56
CA ALA A 100 -19.10 6.10 -0.77
C ALA A 100 -18.18 7.06 -1.51
N THR A 101 -17.73 8.10 -0.82
CA THR A 101 -16.76 9.05 -1.40
C THR A 101 -15.39 8.41 -1.50
N ASP A 102 -14.56 8.89 -2.42
CA ASP A 102 -13.14 8.45 -2.58
C ASP A 102 -12.36 8.57 -1.27
N ASP A 103 -12.83 9.41 -0.38
CA ASP A 103 -12.28 9.61 0.95
C ASP A 103 -13.10 8.82 2.00
N GLN A 104 -13.03 7.51 1.93
CA GLN A 104 -13.56 6.62 2.97
C GLN A 104 -12.80 6.73 4.29
N ASN A 105 -11.58 7.22 4.24
CA ASN A 105 -10.68 7.30 5.38
C ASN A 105 -10.75 8.66 6.03
N VAL A 106 -11.76 8.88 6.85
CA VAL A 106 -11.92 10.13 7.63
C VAL A 106 -10.72 10.39 8.56
N LEU A 107 -10.01 9.33 8.95
CA LEU A 107 -8.84 9.41 9.82
C LEU A 107 -7.59 9.83 9.05
N ALA A 108 -7.46 9.44 7.79
CA ALA A 108 -6.32 9.80 6.96
C ALA A 108 -6.23 11.31 6.65
N LYS A 109 -7.33 12.04 6.70
CA LYS A 109 -7.33 13.51 6.52
C LYS A 109 -6.42 14.23 7.51
N SER A 110 -6.30 13.72 8.73
CA SER A 110 -5.44 14.31 9.74
C SER A 110 -3.96 14.03 9.53
N SER A 111 -3.61 12.93 8.86
CA SER A 111 -2.24 12.50 8.57
C SER A 111 -1.75 12.91 7.18
N THR A 112 -2.63 13.44 6.33
CA THR A 112 -2.32 13.81 4.94
C THR A 112 -1.99 15.29 4.75
N LYS A 113 -1.72 16.03 5.81
CA LYS A 113 -1.18 17.39 5.69
C LYS A 113 0.17 17.34 5.00
N ALA A 114 0.42 18.30 4.11
CA ALA A 114 1.77 18.50 3.62
C ALA A 114 2.71 18.70 4.80
N TYR A 115 3.74 17.86 4.89
CA TYR A 115 4.74 17.98 5.95
C TYR A 115 5.50 19.30 5.80
N LYS A 116 5.63 20.02 6.91
CA LYS A 116 6.54 21.17 7.03
C LYS A 116 7.53 20.84 8.11
N GLU A 117 8.76 21.26 7.92
CA GLU A 117 9.79 21.09 8.94
C GLU A 117 9.31 21.65 10.30
N GLY A 118 9.42 20.83 11.34
CA GLY A 118 8.94 21.15 12.69
C GLY A 118 7.48 20.81 12.98
N ASP A 119 6.69 20.37 11.99
CA ASP A 119 5.33 19.89 12.23
C ASP A 119 5.32 18.58 13.02
N LYS A 120 4.41 18.47 13.97
CA LYS A 120 4.07 17.18 14.59
C LYS A 120 3.20 16.40 13.62
N VAL A 121 3.77 15.39 12.97
CA VAL A 121 3.09 14.60 11.94
C VAL A 121 1.94 13.79 12.53
N TYR A 122 2.14 13.22 13.71
CA TYR A 122 1.12 12.43 14.40
C TYR A 122 0.78 13.09 15.74
N SER A 123 -0.33 13.80 15.76
CA SER A 123 -0.79 14.53 16.95
C SER A 123 -1.84 13.78 17.77
N SER A 124 -2.27 12.59 17.32
CA SER A 124 -3.30 11.80 18.00
C SER A 124 -3.19 10.32 17.68
N SER A 125 -3.72 9.46 18.55
CA SER A 125 -3.85 8.02 18.28
C SER A 125 -4.64 7.74 17.01
N ALA A 126 -5.68 8.52 16.71
CA ALA A 126 -6.45 8.37 15.48
C ALA A 126 -5.62 8.63 14.21
N ALA A 127 -4.69 9.57 14.26
CA ALA A 127 -3.77 9.81 13.15
C ALA A 127 -2.79 8.65 12.96
N LEU A 128 -2.31 8.05 14.06
CA LEU A 128 -1.45 6.86 14.01
C LEU A 128 -2.20 5.64 13.49
N GLU A 129 -3.45 5.44 13.92
CA GLU A 129 -4.29 4.33 13.45
C GLU A 129 -4.60 4.41 11.95
N ALA A 130 -4.59 5.62 11.38
CA ALA A 130 -4.81 5.85 9.95
C ALA A 130 -3.53 5.77 9.12
N GLN A 131 -2.39 5.47 9.73
CA GLN A 131 -1.11 5.40 9.04
C GLN A 131 -1.06 4.19 8.11
N VAL A 132 -0.66 4.43 6.86
CA VAL A 132 -0.32 3.41 5.89
C VAL A 132 1.15 3.60 5.52
N ILE A 133 1.99 2.69 5.98
CA ILE A 133 3.42 2.69 5.68
C ILE A 133 3.67 1.78 4.48
N TYR A 134 4.33 2.30 3.48
CA TYR A 134 4.78 1.53 2.33
C TYR A 134 6.30 1.31 2.41
N GLU A 135 6.71 0.05 2.45
CA GLU A 135 8.11 -0.33 2.33
C GLU A 135 8.54 -0.17 0.87
N GLY A 136 9.33 0.86 0.59
CA GLY A 136 9.65 1.31 -0.77
C GLY A 136 10.85 0.64 -1.41
N PHE A 137 11.34 -0.47 -0.86
CA PHE A 137 12.48 -1.21 -1.39
C PHE A 137 12.42 -2.69 -1.03
N SER A 138 13.29 -3.47 -1.65
CA SER A 138 13.57 -4.86 -1.27
C SER A 138 15.08 -5.04 -1.14
N ASN A 139 15.51 -5.78 -0.12
CA ASN A 139 16.93 -6.12 0.05
C ASN A 139 17.51 -6.82 -1.17
N PHE A 140 16.69 -7.59 -1.86
CA PHE A 140 17.08 -8.39 -3.02
C PHE A 140 16.64 -7.83 -4.37
N GLN A 141 16.24 -6.54 -4.41
CA GLN A 141 15.94 -5.93 -5.70
C GLN A 141 17.14 -5.95 -6.65
N ASP A 142 16.88 -6.14 -7.92
CA ASP A 142 17.91 -6.18 -8.95
C ASP A 142 18.64 -4.84 -9.09
N PHE A 143 19.87 -4.91 -9.62
CA PHE A 143 20.55 -3.72 -10.12
C PHE A 143 19.81 -3.19 -11.35
N VAL A 144 19.69 -1.88 -11.44
CA VAL A 144 19.05 -1.25 -12.59
C VAL A 144 19.94 -1.33 -13.84
N LYS A 145 19.29 -1.45 -14.99
CA LYS A 145 19.95 -1.46 -16.30
C LYS A 145 19.98 -0.07 -16.95
N GLU A 146 18.98 0.72 -16.62
CA GLU A 146 18.77 2.05 -17.18
C GLU A 146 18.74 3.10 -16.05
N ASP A 147 19.34 4.24 -16.28
CA ASP A 147 19.41 5.34 -15.30
C ASP A 147 18.01 5.79 -14.81
N SER A 148 17.02 5.73 -15.67
CA SER A 148 15.62 6.07 -15.35
C SER A 148 14.95 5.11 -14.36
N GLN A 149 15.52 3.92 -14.16
CA GLN A 149 14.97 2.86 -13.31
C GLN A 149 15.48 2.91 -11.87
N TYR A 150 16.37 3.84 -11.53
CA TYR A 150 16.79 4.00 -10.14
C TYR A 150 15.59 4.20 -9.23
N THR A 151 15.58 3.49 -8.10
CA THR A 151 14.47 3.49 -7.13
C THR A 151 14.06 4.91 -6.74
N ASN A 152 15.02 5.78 -6.43
CA ASN A 152 14.71 7.15 -6.03
C ASN A 152 14.06 7.97 -7.17
N LYS A 153 14.42 7.71 -8.42
CA LYS A 153 13.76 8.33 -9.58
C LYS A 153 12.33 7.83 -9.75
N LEU A 154 12.12 6.53 -9.58
CA LEU A 154 10.77 5.94 -9.64
C LEU A 154 9.88 6.44 -8.52
N ILE A 155 10.40 6.61 -7.30
CA ILE A 155 9.68 7.22 -6.18
C ILE A 155 9.26 8.64 -6.54
N ALA A 156 10.18 9.46 -7.04
CA ALA A 156 9.88 10.84 -7.43
C ALA A 156 8.80 10.92 -8.52
N ALA A 157 8.87 10.03 -9.50
CA ALA A 157 7.94 10.00 -10.63
C ALA A 157 6.52 9.51 -10.27
N ASN A 158 6.37 8.75 -9.17
CA ASN A 158 5.11 8.09 -8.80
C ASN A 158 4.55 8.56 -7.45
N ALA A 159 5.01 9.66 -6.90
CA ALA A 159 4.57 10.14 -5.59
C ALA A 159 3.06 10.47 -5.54
N ASP A 160 2.49 10.94 -6.63
CA ASP A 160 1.04 11.18 -6.78
C ASP A 160 0.25 9.87 -6.80
N LEU A 161 0.75 8.84 -7.44
CA LEU A 161 0.17 7.50 -7.44
C LEU A 161 0.15 6.93 -6.02
N PHE A 162 1.26 7.02 -5.27
CA PHE A 162 1.31 6.58 -3.88
C PHE A 162 0.29 7.33 -3.02
N LYS A 163 0.13 8.63 -3.25
CA LYS A 163 -0.90 9.42 -2.59
C LYS A 163 -2.30 8.90 -2.91
N SER A 164 -2.58 8.56 -4.15
CA SER A 164 -3.88 8.04 -4.58
C SER A 164 -4.21 6.69 -3.92
N TRP A 165 -3.20 5.91 -3.54
CA TRP A 165 -3.35 4.66 -2.79
C TRP A 165 -3.57 4.86 -1.29
N GLY A 166 -3.54 6.09 -0.81
CA GLY A 166 -3.72 6.41 0.61
C GLY A 166 -2.47 6.20 1.46
N ILE A 167 -1.29 6.10 0.84
CA ILE A 167 -0.02 5.97 1.56
C ILE A 167 0.25 7.27 2.31
N THR A 168 0.53 7.16 3.60
CA THR A 168 0.82 8.28 4.49
C THR A 168 2.30 8.40 4.85
N SER A 169 3.01 7.28 4.81
CA SER A 169 4.45 7.21 5.10
C SER A 169 5.12 6.25 4.13
N PHE A 170 6.31 6.63 3.68
CA PHE A 170 7.09 5.85 2.73
C PHE A 170 8.46 5.55 3.34
N GLU A 171 8.78 4.28 3.48
CA GLU A 171 10.08 3.82 3.97
C GLU A 171 11.05 3.70 2.81
N ILE A 172 12.19 4.38 2.92
CA ILE A 172 13.26 4.33 1.93
C ILE A 172 14.40 3.45 2.40
N ALA A 173 15.07 2.82 1.44
CA ALA A 173 16.25 2.00 1.68
C ALA A 173 17.37 2.79 2.37
N PRO A 174 18.29 2.10 3.07
CA PRO A 174 19.54 2.72 3.54
C PRO A 174 20.33 3.29 2.36
N GLN A 175 20.59 4.60 2.39
CA GLN A 175 21.18 5.33 1.27
C GLN A 175 22.71 5.36 1.27
N TYR A 176 23.32 4.40 1.91
CA TYR A 176 24.77 4.28 1.96
C TYR A 176 25.36 3.61 0.74
N VAL A 177 26.59 3.99 0.40
CA VAL A 177 27.41 3.28 -0.58
C VAL A 177 27.92 1.99 0.06
N SER A 178 27.66 0.86 -0.58
CA SER A 178 28.03 -0.46 -0.07
C SER A 178 29.54 -0.70 -0.15
N SER A 179 30.05 -1.49 0.80
CA SER A 179 31.35 -2.10 0.75
C SER A 179 31.49 -2.94 -0.54
N LYS A 180 32.72 -3.05 -1.03
CA LYS A 180 33.08 -3.92 -2.18
C LYS A 180 33.77 -5.21 -1.76
N ASP A 181 33.72 -5.54 -0.49
CA ASP A 181 34.33 -6.75 0.08
C ASP A 181 33.94 -8.04 -0.67
N GLY A 182 32.68 -8.18 -1.07
CA GLY A 182 32.21 -9.35 -1.82
C GLY A 182 32.10 -10.66 -0.99
N THR A 183 32.44 -10.63 0.29
CA THR A 183 32.35 -11.80 1.19
C THR A 183 31.03 -11.85 1.96
N PHE A 184 30.38 -10.72 2.12
CA PHE A 184 29.10 -10.60 2.81
C PHE A 184 27.96 -10.37 1.82
N LEU A 185 26.81 -10.97 2.10
CA LEU A 185 25.63 -10.85 1.26
C LEU A 185 25.24 -9.39 1.02
N ASP A 186 25.21 -8.58 2.08
CA ASP A 186 24.82 -7.17 1.98
C ASP A 186 25.76 -6.34 1.08
N SER A 187 27.04 -6.70 1.03
CA SER A 187 28.00 -6.13 0.08
C SER A 187 27.72 -6.56 -1.36
N ILE A 188 27.42 -7.85 -1.55
CA ILE A 188 27.16 -8.43 -2.88
C ILE A 188 25.90 -7.81 -3.51
N ILE A 189 24.83 -7.71 -2.74
CA ILE A 189 23.55 -7.16 -3.21
C ILE A 189 23.47 -5.63 -3.11
N GLU A 190 24.44 -4.99 -2.49
CA GLU A 190 24.56 -3.53 -2.33
C GLU A 190 23.28 -2.88 -1.77
N ASN A 191 22.67 -3.49 -0.77
CA ASN A 191 21.40 -3.04 -0.20
C ASN A 191 21.49 -1.81 0.71
N GLY A 192 22.71 -1.30 0.97
CA GLY A 192 22.97 -0.15 1.82
C GLY A 192 23.27 -0.45 3.28
N TYR A 193 23.14 -1.70 3.72
CA TYR A 193 23.47 -2.09 5.10
C TYR A 193 24.97 -2.37 5.30
N ALA A 194 25.71 -2.77 4.25
CA ALA A 194 27.14 -3.00 4.31
C ALA A 194 27.94 -1.75 3.97
N PHE A 195 27.79 -0.71 4.74
CA PHE A 195 28.47 0.57 4.50
C PHE A 195 29.85 0.65 5.18
N THR A 196 30.71 1.48 4.61
CA THR A 196 32.09 1.70 5.09
C THR A 196 32.29 3.06 5.76
N ASP A 197 31.36 3.98 5.58
CA ASP A 197 31.37 5.31 6.17
C ASP A 197 29.98 5.70 6.65
N ARG A 198 29.84 5.87 7.97
CA ARG A 198 28.58 6.28 8.60
C ARG A 198 28.14 7.70 8.24
N TYR A 199 29.07 8.52 7.78
CA TYR A 199 28.81 9.93 7.48
C TYR A 199 28.51 10.19 6.02
N ASP A 200 28.73 9.19 5.14
CA ASP A 200 28.49 9.31 3.71
C ASP A 200 27.11 8.73 3.30
N PHE A 201 26.07 9.43 3.70
CA PHE A 201 24.68 9.09 3.38
C PHE A 201 24.34 9.62 1.96
N ALA A 202 24.71 8.88 0.94
CA ALA A 202 24.57 9.24 -0.49
C ALA A 202 25.15 10.61 -0.87
N MET A 203 26.21 11.06 -0.17
CA MET A 203 26.72 12.43 -0.35
C MET A 203 27.85 12.52 -1.38
N SER A 204 28.74 11.53 -1.43
CA SER A 204 29.92 11.57 -2.28
C SER A 204 29.81 10.70 -3.54
N LYS A 205 29.03 9.63 -3.49
CA LYS A 205 28.90 8.65 -4.57
C LYS A 205 27.44 8.22 -4.73
N ASN A 206 27.12 7.71 -5.91
CA ASN A 206 25.83 7.04 -6.13
C ASN A 206 25.80 5.69 -5.39
N ASN A 207 24.63 5.35 -4.87
CA ASN A 207 24.36 4.04 -4.33
C ASN A 207 23.47 3.23 -5.31
N LYS A 208 23.04 2.05 -4.90
CA LYS A 208 22.15 1.19 -5.71
C LYS A 208 20.82 1.87 -6.11
N TYR A 209 20.37 2.86 -5.34
CA TYR A 209 19.05 3.47 -5.46
C TYR A 209 19.07 4.79 -6.23
N GLY A 210 20.25 5.32 -6.56
CA GLY A 210 20.43 6.54 -7.34
C GLY A 210 21.44 7.50 -6.73
N SER A 211 21.45 8.71 -7.26
CA SER A 211 22.31 9.80 -6.81
C SER A 211 21.72 10.54 -5.60
N LYS A 212 22.52 11.43 -5.03
CA LYS A 212 22.09 12.39 -4.00
C LYS A 212 20.92 13.26 -4.49
N GLU A 213 20.98 13.70 -5.73
CA GLU A 213 19.94 14.51 -6.36
C GLU A 213 18.67 13.71 -6.53
N ASP A 214 18.77 12.46 -6.97
CA ASP A 214 17.62 11.55 -7.09
C ASP A 214 16.93 11.35 -5.74
N LEU A 215 17.70 11.15 -4.66
CA LEU A 215 17.16 11.05 -3.31
C LEU A 215 16.45 12.35 -2.89
N ARG A 216 17.05 13.52 -3.14
CA ARG A 216 16.41 14.80 -2.80
C ARG A 216 15.12 15.02 -3.55
N ASP A 217 15.07 14.64 -4.82
CA ASP A 217 13.87 14.79 -5.64
C ASP A 217 12.77 13.82 -5.19
N ALA A 218 13.13 12.59 -4.80
CA ALA A 218 12.19 11.65 -4.18
C ALA A 218 11.59 12.22 -2.89
N LEU A 219 12.41 12.75 -1.99
CA LEU A 219 11.96 13.36 -0.74
C LEU A 219 11.03 14.56 -0.99
N LYS A 220 11.40 15.45 -1.91
CA LYS A 220 10.58 16.60 -2.28
C LYS A 220 9.23 16.18 -2.87
N ALA A 221 9.22 15.17 -3.76
CA ALA A 221 8.01 14.69 -4.40
C ALA A 221 7.05 14.06 -3.37
N LEU A 222 7.54 13.22 -2.47
CA LEU A 222 6.76 12.62 -1.39
C LEU A 222 6.20 13.70 -0.44
N HIS A 223 7.03 14.63 0.01
CA HIS A 223 6.60 15.72 0.90
C HIS A 223 5.56 16.64 0.23
N LYS A 224 5.71 16.90 -1.08
CA LYS A 224 4.71 17.67 -1.83
C LYS A 224 3.33 17.02 -1.81
N GLN A 225 3.29 15.69 -1.78
CA GLN A 225 2.05 14.91 -1.64
C GLN A 225 1.58 14.75 -0.18
N GLY A 226 2.32 15.28 0.79
CA GLY A 226 2.03 15.12 2.21
C GLY A 226 2.36 13.72 2.74
N ILE A 227 3.20 12.97 2.02
CA ILE A 227 3.68 11.66 2.45
C ILE A 227 4.94 11.86 3.28
N GLN A 228 4.95 11.31 4.49
CA GLN A 228 6.11 11.31 5.38
C GLN A 228 7.14 10.28 4.87
N VAL A 229 8.41 10.56 5.09
CA VAL A 229 9.49 9.62 4.77
C VAL A 229 10.09 9.05 6.03
N ILE A 230 10.25 7.74 6.04
CA ILE A 230 10.96 6.98 7.07
C ILE A 230 12.26 6.50 6.44
N ALA A 231 13.39 6.90 6.99
CA ALA A 231 14.70 6.40 6.55
C ALA A 231 15.07 5.17 7.34
N ASP A 232 15.33 4.07 6.65
CA ASP A 232 15.89 2.90 7.28
C ASP A 232 17.37 3.16 7.58
N TRP A 233 17.75 3.01 8.85
CA TRP A 233 19.08 3.33 9.33
C TRP A 233 19.54 2.37 10.43
N VAL A 234 20.55 1.57 10.12
CA VAL A 234 21.13 0.56 11.02
C VAL A 234 22.60 0.88 11.28
N PRO A 235 22.93 1.67 12.31
CA PRO A 235 24.29 2.18 12.51
C PRO A 235 25.20 1.29 13.35
N ASP A 236 24.82 0.06 13.63
CA ASP A 236 25.51 -0.84 14.53
C ASP A 236 26.77 -1.48 13.95
N GLN A 237 26.86 -1.57 12.63
CA GLN A 237 27.96 -2.20 11.92
C GLN A 237 28.71 -1.21 11.02
N LEU A 238 29.97 -1.53 10.75
CA LEU A 238 30.81 -0.83 9.78
C LEU A 238 31.67 -1.88 9.07
N TYR A 239 31.59 -1.92 7.77
CA TYR A 239 32.35 -2.85 6.97
C TYR A 239 33.72 -2.25 6.60
N THR A 240 34.71 -3.12 6.39
CA THR A 240 36.01 -2.70 5.87
C THR A 240 35.92 -2.41 4.37
N LEU A 241 36.84 -1.55 3.91
CA LEU A 241 37.00 -1.22 2.49
C LEU A 241 37.53 -2.40 1.70
#